data_08540122330e952fa2c27fe077b57a1a
#
_entry.id   08540122330e952fa2c27fe077b57a1a
#
_cell.length_a   1.000
_cell.length_b   1.000
_cell.length_c   1.000
_cell.angle_alpha   90.00
_cell.angle_beta   90.00
_cell.angle_gamma   90.00
#
_symmetry.space_group_name_H-M   'P 1'
#
loop_
_entity.id
_entity.type
_entity.pdbx_description
1 polymer ?
#
loop_
_entity_poly.entity_id
_entity_poly.type
_entity_poly.pdbx_seq_one_letter_code
_entity_poly.pdbx_strand_id
1 'polypeptide(L)'
;MPVNTSNCSFGWKAREFKLKSIDEKIYTLQDLKGLKGTVIVFICNHCPYVKAIADRLAFESRELTKIGISTIAIMSNDVENYPEDSFENMKNFSRLHNFQFPYLYDELQTVAKDYDAVCTPDFFGFNKLLKLQYRGRIDSGVMNSHEENEIKRELYEAMKLISETNQGPIKQNNSIGCSIKWKK
;
A
#
# COMPACT_ATOMS: atom_id res chain seq x y z
N MET A 1 3.77 -16.86 8.41
CA MET A 1 2.81 -17.59 7.58
C MET A 1 2.10 -16.60 6.65
N PRO A 2 1.75 -16.98 5.42
CA PRO A 2 0.94 -16.15 4.54
C PRO A 2 -0.44 -15.90 5.17
N VAL A 3 -0.94 -14.68 5.02
CA VAL A 3 -2.26 -14.25 5.50
C VAL A 3 -2.99 -13.58 4.35
N ASN A 4 -4.27 -13.87 4.22
CA ASN A 4 -5.16 -13.17 3.29
C ASN A 4 -5.91 -12.06 4.03
N THR A 5 -6.15 -10.95 3.33
CA THR A 5 -7.06 -9.92 3.81
C THR A 5 -8.48 -10.47 3.88
N SER A 6 -9.20 -10.16 4.95
CA SER A 6 -10.62 -10.51 5.05
C SER A 6 -11.49 -9.60 4.19
N ASN A 7 -12.73 -10.03 3.90
CA ASN A 7 -13.74 -9.14 3.35
C ASN A 7 -13.92 -7.94 4.26
N CYS A 8 -13.89 -6.73 3.70
CA CYS A 8 -14.09 -5.51 4.46
C CYS A 8 -15.38 -4.81 4.04
N SER A 9 -15.94 -4.03 4.97
CA SER A 9 -17.01 -3.09 4.64
C SER A 9 -16.43 -1.91 3.88
N PHE A 10 -16.98 -1.57 2.72
CA PHE A 10 -16.56 -0.40 1.96
C PHE A 10 -17.24 0.89 2.45
N GLY A 11 -16.68 2.03 2.08
CA GLY A 11 -17.24 3.35 2.36
C GLY A 11 -16.80 3.99 3.66
N TRP A 12 -16.04 3.30 4.53
CA TRP A 12 -15.49 3.97 5.71
C TRP A 12 -14.40 4.97 5.32
N LYS A 13 -14.29 6.02 6.12
CA LYS A 13 -13.35 7.12 5.87
C LYS A 13 -11.95 6.75 6.34
N ALA A 14 -10.94 7.03 5.51
CA ALA A 14 -9.54 6.87 5.89
C ALA A 14 -9.23 7.53 7.23
N ARG A 15 -8.48 6.85 8.08
CA ARG A 15 -8.06 7.35 9.39
C ARG A 15 -6.88 8.31 9.20
N GLU A 16 -6.92 9.41 9.93
CA GLU A 16 -5.82 10.37 9.91
C GLU A 16 -4.57 9.80 10.57
N PHE A 17 -3.44 10.21 10.07
CA PHE A 17 -2.14 9.86 10.65
C PHE A 17 -1.17 11.05 10.57
N LYS A 18 -0.11 10.97 11.35
CA LYS A 18 1.02 11.87 11.30
C LYS A 18 2.29 11.05 11.49
N LEU A 19 2.98 10.74 10.41
CA LEU A 19 4.09 9.79 10.37
C LEU A 19 5.35 10.41 9.75
N LYS A 20 6.51 9.90 10.18
CA LYS A 20 7.80 10.25 9.61
C LYS A 20 8.04 9.47 8.31
N SER A 21 8.45 10.15 7.26
CA SER A 21 8.83 9.58 5.98
C SER A 21 10.34 9.39 5.89
N ILE A 22 10.77 8.54 4.94
CA ILE A 22 12.19 8.27 4.66
C ILE A 22 12.99 9.50 4.22
N ASP A 23 12.35 10.57 3.81
CA ASP A 23 12.95 11.89 3.54
C ASP A 23 13.13 12.75 4.80
N GLU A 24 12.96 12.16 5.99
CA GLU A 24 13.07 12.76 7.33
C GLU A 24 11.94 13.76 7.68
N LYS A 25 10.99 14.02 6.77
CA LYS A 25 9.85 14.91 7.01
C LYS A 25 8.70 14.16 7.65
N ILE A 26 7.84 14.90 8.32
CA ILE A 26 6.60 14.38 8.90
C ILE A 26 5.44 14.79 8.01
N TYR A 27 4.61 13.81 7.65
CA TYR A 27 3.44 14.02 6.81
C TYR A 27 2.16 13.53 7.48
N THR A 28 1.08 14.23 7.17
CA THR A 28 -0.29 13.80 7.49
C THR A 28 -0.94 13.19 6.24
N LEU A 29 -2.07 12.50 6.41
CA LEU A 29 -2.87 12.04 5.28
C LEU A 29 -3.30 13.20 4.37
N GLN A 30 -3.62 14.36 4.97
CA GLN A 30 -4.07 15.54 4.22
C GLN A 30 -2.96 16.14 3.33
N ASP A 31 -1.70 16.04 3.75
CA ASP A 31 -0.55 16.50 2.95
C ASP A 31 -0.32 15.62 1.71
N LEU A 32 -0.69 14.33 1.80
CA LEU A 32 -0.32 13.31 0.81
C LEU A 32 -1.48 12.80 -0.05
N LYS A 33 -2.73 13.13 0.29
CA LYS A 33 -3.89 12.64 -0.46
C LYS A 33 -3.89 13.15 -1.90
N GLY A 34 -4.31 12.29 -2.83
CA GLY A 34 -4.45 12.66 -4.25
C GLY A 34 -5.77 13.39 -4.53
N LEU A 35 -5.78 14.16 -5.62
CA LEU A 35 -6.94 14.96 -6.03
C LEU A 35 -8.16 14.10 -6.41
N LYS A 36 -7.92 12.93 -7.02
CA LYS A 36 -8.98 12.03 -7.50
C LYS A 36 -9.08 10.73 -6.71
N GLY A 37 -8.10 10.42 -5.89
CA GLY A 37 -8.06 9.23 -5.05
C GLY A 37 -6.69 9.02 -4.40
N THR A 38 -6.64 8.10 -3.46
CA THR A 38 -5.43 7.79 -2.70
C THR A 38 -5.30 6.29 -2.50
N VAL A 39 -4.14 5.75 -2.81
CA VAL A 39 -3.76 4.39 -2.44
C VAL A 39 -2.90 4.45 -1.17
N ILE A 40 -3.28 3.70 -0.15
CA ILE A 40 -2.44 3.43 1.01
C ILE A 40 -2.05 1.96 0.96
N VAL A 41 -0.76 1.67 1.04
CA VAL A 41 -0.28 0.29 1.03
C VAL A 41 0.63 0.03 2.23
N PHE A 42 0.32 -1.02 2.99
CA PHE A 42 1.21 -1.51 4.05
C PHE A 42 2.21 -2.47 3.44
N ILE A 43 3.50 -2.13 3.54
CA ILE A 43 4.61 -2.93 3.02
C ILE A 43 5.72 -3.03 4.06
N CYS A 44 6.63 -3.98 3.86
CA CYS A 44 7.89 -4.05 4.60
C CYS A 44 9.02 -4.50 3.67
N ASN A 45 10.26 -4.40 4.11
CA ASN A 45 11.42 -4.60 3.24
C ASN A 45 11.81 -6.08 3.09
N HIS A 46 11.55 -6.91 4.09
CA HIS A 46 11.98 -8.32 4.09
C HIS A 46 10.97 -9.30 3.50
N CYS A 47 9.69 -8.90 3.37
CA CYS A 47 8.63 -9.79 2.91
C CYS A 47 8.83 -10.23 1.45
N PRO A 48 8.87 -11.55 1.15
CA PRO A 48 9.02 -12.04 -0.22
C PRO A 48 7.91 -11.56 -1.16
N TYR A 49 6.67 -11.45 -0.67
CA TYR A 49 5.54 -10.95 -1.44
C TYR A 49 5.71 -9.48 -1.82
N VAL A 50 6.24 -8.65 -0.91
CA VAL A 50 6.55 -7.24 -1.21
C VAL A 50 7.69 -7.15 -2.21
N LYS A 51 8.78 -7.90 -2.00
CA LYS A 51 9.93 -7.93 -2.94
C LYS A 51 9.51 -8.33 -4.35
N ALA A 52 8.62 -9.32 -4.48
CA ALA A 52 8.13 -9.79 -5.76
C ALA A 52 7.33 -8.74 -6.56
N ILE A 53 6.70 -7.77 -5.88
CA ILE A 53 5.87 -6.75 -6.52
C ILE A 53 6.50 -5.35 -6.52
N ALA A 54 7.66 -5.14 -5.88
CA ALA A 54 8.20 -3.81 -5.59
C ALA A 54 8.38 -2.96 -6.87
N ASP A 55 8.93 -3.53 -7.92
CA ASP A 55 9.12 -2.81 -9.19
C ASP A 55 7.78 -2.52 -9.88
N ARG A 56 6.82 -3.46 -9.81
CA ARG A 56 5.47 -3.23 -10.32
C ARG A 56 4.74 -2.16 -9.51
N LEU A 57 4.91 -2.14 -8.18
CA LEU A 57 4.37 -1.08 -7.33
C LEU A 57 4.94 0.29 -7.69
N ALA A 58 6.25 0.38 -7.93
CA ALA A 58 6.89 1.62 -8.39
C ALA A 58 6.34 2.07 -9.75
N PHE A 59 6.13 1.14 -10.68
CA PHE A 59 5.52 1.43 -11.98
C PHE A 59 4.08 1.90 -11.83
N GLU A 60 3.23 1.15 -11.12
CA GLU A 60 1.82 1.48 -10.94
C GLU A 60 1.62 2.82 -10.22
N SER A 61 2.45 3.14 -9.24
CA SER A 61 2.37 4.43 -8.55
C SER A 61 2.60 5.62 -9.49
N ARG A 62 3.53 5.50 -10.44
CA ARG A 62 3.76 6.54 -11.47
C ARG A 62 2.56 6.67 -12.41
N GLU A 63 1.98 5.56 -12.84
CA GLU A 63 0.80 5.57 -13.70
C GLU A 63 -0.42 6.16 -13.00
N LEU A 64 -0.63 5.80 -11.72
CA LEU A 64 -1.70 6.37 -10.89
C LEU A 64 -1.54 7.88 -10.70
N THR A 65 -0.30 8.36 -10.50
CA THR A 65 -0.02 9.79 -10.36
C THR A 65 -0.46 10.59 -11.59
N LYS A 66 -0.29 10.04 -12.80
CA LYS A 66 -0.71 10.69 -14.06
C LYS A 66 -2.22 10.93 -14.13
N ILE A 67 -3.01 10.13 -13.42
CA ILE A 67 -4.48 10.26 -13.37
C ILE A 67 -5.00 10.91 -12.08
N GLY A 68 -4.11 11.53 -11.29
CA GLY A 68 -4.48 12.31 -10.10
C GLY A 68 -4.66 11.49 -8.82
N ILE A 69 -4.10 10.28 -8.77
CA ILE A 69 -4.14 9.40 -7.62
C ILE A 69 -2.77 9.34 -6.97
N SER A 70 -2.69 9.58 -5.67
CA SER A 70 -1.45 9.43 -4.90
C SER A 70 -1.28 8.01 -4.37
N THR A 71 -0.04 7.62 -4.16
CA THR A 71 0.34 6.37 -3.47
C THR A 71 1.12 6.71 -2.21
N ILE A 72 0.79 6.09 -1.09
CA ILE A 72 1.43 6.24 0.21
C ILE A 72 1.76 4.84 0.73
N ALA A 73 3.04 4.55 0.94
CA ALA A 73 3.46 3.31 1.58
C ALA A 73 3.70 3.51 3.08
N ILE A 74 3.30 2.53 3.88
CA ILE A 74 3.46 2.55 5.35
C ILE A 74 4.11 1.25 5.79
N MET A 75 5.20 1.35 6.57
CA MET A 75 5.86 0.24 7.21
C MET A 75 5.53 0.24 8.70
N SER A 76 4.97 -0.86 9.19
CA SER A 76 4.47 -0.99 10.56
C SER A 76 5.04 -2.21 11.32
N ASN A 77 6.08 -2.85 10.79
CA ASN A 77 6.68 -4.00 11.46
C ASN A 77 7.52 -3.59 12.68
N ASP A 78 7.61 -4.50 13.63
CA ASP A 78 8.51 -4.42 14.76
C ASP A 78 9.97 -4.53 14.32
N VAL A 79 10.68 -3.41 14.27
CA VAL A 79 12.06 -3.34 13.80
C VAL A 79 13.08 -3.84 14.83
N GLU A 80 12.71 -3.98 16.11
CA GLU A 80 13.59 -4.52 17.14
C GLU A 80 13.83 -6.02 16.93
N ASN A 81 12.76 -6.74 16.58
CA ASN A 81 12.82 -8.17 16.27
C ASN A 81 13.03 -8.46 14.77
N TYR A 82 12.82 -7.48 13.90
CA TYR A 82 12.97 -7.59 12.44
C TYR A 82 13.79 -6.40 11.89
N PRO A 83 15.11 -6.35 12.17
CA PRO A 83 15.96 -5.20 11.81
C PRO A 83 16.09 -4.96 10.31
N GLU A 84 15.72 -5.93 9.47
CA GLU A 84 15.63 -5.78 8.01
C GLU A 84 14.60 -4.70 7.61
N ASP A 85 13.64 -4.39 8.49
CA ASP A 85 12.63 -3.37 8.28
C ASP A 85 12.99 -2.03 8.94
N SER A 86 14.22 -1.85 9.40
CA SER A 86 14.69 -0.61 10.00
C SER A 86 14.49 0.60 9.08
N PHE A 87 14.41 1.78 9.66
CA PHE A 87 14.22 3.03 8.93
C PHE A 87 15.30 3.26 7.86
N GLU A 88 16.56 2.89 8.13
CA GLU A 88 17.62 2.96 7.13
C GLU A 88 17.41 1.95 6.00
N ASN A 89 16.96 0.74 6.32
CA ASN A 89 16.62 -0.25 5.30
C ASN A 89 15.39 0.13 4.48
N MET A 90 14.44 0.90 5.02
CA MET A 90 13.36 1.50 4.24
C MET A 90 13.90 2.45 3.16
N LYS A 91 14.89 3.30 3.51
CA LYS A 91 15.56 4.18 2.54
C LYS A 91 16.27 3.39 1.45
N ASN A 92 16.99 2.33 1.83
CA ASN A 92 17.70 1.47 0.89
C ASN A 92 16.74 0.74 -0.04
N PHE A 93 15.65 0.19 0.48
CA PHE A 93 14.62 -0.51 -0.29
C PHE A 93 13.93 0.44 -1.29
N SER A 94 13.55 1.63 -0.84
CA SER A 94 12.97 2.66 -1.69
C SER A 94 13.90 3.07 -2.84
N ARG A 95 15.19 3.22 -2.54
CA ARG A 95 16.21 3.57 -3.54
C ARG A 95 16.43 2.43 -4.55
N LEU A 96 16.51 1.20 -4.06
CA LEU A 96 16.71 0.00 -4.89
C LEU A 96 15.58 -0.17 -5.92
N HIS A 97 14.33 0.05 -5.51
CA HIS A 97 13.14 -0.11 -6.35
C HIS A 97 12.63 1.20 -6.97
N ASN A 98 13.42 2.29 -6.84
CA ASN A 98 13.08 3.60 -7.41
C ASN A 98 11.67 4.08 -7.03
N PHE A 99 11.30 4.00 -5.76
CA PHE A 99 10.04 4.52 -5.24
C PHE A 99 10.01 6.05 -5.34
N GLN A 100 8.98 6.59 -5.99
CA GLN A 100 8.75 8.02 -6.12
C GLN A 100 7.55 8.51 -5.31
N PHE A 101 7.13 7.71 -4.34
CA PHE A 101 6.04 8.00 -3.42
C PHE A 101 6.55 7.98 -1.97
N PRO A 102 5.85 8.64 -1.03
CA PRO A 102 6.20 8.64 0.39
C PRO A 102 6.20 7.21 0.96
N TYR A 103 7.26 6.89 1.72
CA TYR A 103 7.35 5.66 2.48
C TYR A 103 7.50 6.00 3.95
N LEU A 104 6.42 5.80 4.71
CA LEU A 104 6.22 6.28 6.06
C LEU A 104 6.49 5.18 7.09
N TYR A 105 6.98 5.56 8.25
CA TYR A 105 7.24 4.66 9.37
C TYR A 105 6.17 4.81 10.45
N ASP A 106 5.36 3.78 10.65
CA ASP A 106 4.36 3.65 11.73
C ASP A 106 4.98 2.90 12.92
N GLU A 107 5.90 3.58 13.62
CA GLU A 107 6.67 3.02 14.73
C GLU A 107 5.80 2.44 15.85
N LEU A 108 4.68 3.08 16.15
CA LEU A 108 3.76 2.67 17.20
C LEU A 108 2.74 1.63 16.75
N GLN A 109 2.71 1.32 15.46
CA GLN A 109 1.78 0.36 14.85
C GLN A 109 0.30 0.75 15.00
N THR A 110 0.04 2.01 15.33
CA THR A 110 -1.32 2.50 15.54
C THR A 110 -2.07 2.65 14.22
N VAL A 111 -1.39 3.13 13.19
CA VAL A 111 -2.01 3.31 11.87
C VAL A 111 -2.39 1.97 11.24
N ALA A 112 -1.51 0.97 11.31
CA ALA A 112 -1.85 -0.37 10.81
C ALA A 112 -3.06 -0.97 11.54
N LYS A 113 -3.16 -0.78 12.86
CA LYS A 113 -4.32 -1.22 13.66
C LYS A 113 -5.59 -0.46 13.30
N ASP A 114 -5.53 0.86 13.14
CA ASP A 114 -6.67 1.71 12.78
C ASP A 114 -7.23 1.38 11.39
N TYR A 115 -6.37 0.92 10.48
CA TYR A 115 -6.75 0.48 9.13
C TYR A 115 -7.15 -1.01 9.07
N ASP A 116 -7.04 -1.74 10.17
CA ASP A 116 -7.22 -3.21 10.20
C ASP A 116 -6.34 -3.91 9.15
N ALA A 117 -5.11 -3.42 9.00
CA ALA A 117 -4.12 -4.02 8.13
C ALA A 117 -3.59 -5.31 8.76
N VAL A 118 -3.53 -6.40 7.99
CA VAL A 118 -3.19 -7.73 8.53
C VAL A 118 -1.93 -8.33 7.92
N CYS A 119 -1.56 -7.89 6.73
CA CYS A 119 -0.41 -8.45 6.00
C CYS A 119 0.36 -7.37 5.22
N THR A 120 1.47 -7.78 4.65
CA THR A 120 2.24 -6.99 3.69
C THR A 120 2.49 -7.83 2.42
N PRO A 121 2.13 -7.33 1.22
CA PRO A 121 1.46 -6.05 0.96
C PRO A 121 -0.06 -6.12 1.28
N ASP A 122 -0.64 -5.01 1.75
CA ASP A 122 -2.09 -4.84 1.93
C ASP A 122 -2.50 -3.48 1.34
N PHE A 123 -3.32 -3.49 0.29
CA PHE A 123 -3.67 -2.28 -0.47
C PHE A 123 -5.06 -1.78 -0.10
N PHE A 124 -5.14 -0.48 0.15
CA PHE A 124 -6.38 0.25 0.42
C PHE A 124 -6.52 1.38 -0.60
N GLY A 125 -7.57 1.35 -1.40
CA GLY A 125 -7.89 2.37 -2.39
C GLY A 125 -9.05 3.25 -1.95
N PHE A 126 -8.81 4.55 -1.85
CA PHE A 126 -9.77 5.55 -1.41
C PHE A 126 -10.15 6.48 -2.57
N ASN A 127 -11.42 6.89 -2.62
CA ASN A 127 -11.88 7.92 -3.55
C ASN A 127 -11.44 9.32 -3.07
N LYS A 128 -11.80 10.36 -3.84
CA LYS A 128 -11.46 11.77 -3.51
C LYS A 128 -12.02 12.26 -2.18
N LEU A 129 -13.05 11.59 -1.64
CA LEU A 129 -13.64 11.87 -0.32
C LEU A 129 -12.98 11.05 0.79
N LEU A 130 -11.89 10.35 0.49
CA LEU A 130 -11.19 9.42 1.38
C LEU A 130 -12.08 8.29 1.90
N LYS A 131 -13.07 7.86 1.13
CA LYS A 131 -13.88 6.68 1.44
C LYS A 131 -13.30 5.45 0.76
N LEU A 132 -13.13 4.36 1.51
CA LEU A 132 -12.58 3.09 1.01
C LEU A 132 -13.48 2.52 -0.09
N GLN A 133 -12.88 2.22 -1.24
CA GLN A 133 -13.57 1.66 -2.41
C GLN A 133 -12.84 0.43 -2.97
N TYR A 134 -11.60 0.20 -2.57
CA TYR A 134 -10.81 -0.95 -2.99
C TYR A 134 -10.00 -1.50 -1.81
N ARG A 135 -10.05 -2.81 -1.61
CA ARG A 135 -9.11 -3.54 -0.75
C ARG A 135 -8.77 -4.86 -1.41
N GLY A 136 -7.58 -4.95 -1.96
CA GLY A 136 -7.20 -6.12 -2.75
C GLY A 136 -5.72 -6.16 -3.07
N ARG A 137 -5.34 -6.98 -4.03
CA ARG A 137 -3.97 -7.15 -4.49
C ARG A 137 -3.62 -6.13 -5.58
N ILE A 138 -2.32 -5.97 -5.84
CA ILE A 138 -1.86 -5.06 -6.89
C ILE A 138 -2.28 -5.54 -8.28
N ASP A 139 -2.09 -6.83 -8.54
CA ASP A 139 -2.32 -7.45 -9.85
C ASP A 139 -2.50 -8.98 -9.73
N SER A 140 -2.70 -9.65 -10.85
CA SER A 140 -2.85 -11.10 -10.91
C SER A 140 -1.53 -11.87 -10.89
N GLY A 141 -0.37 -11.19 -10.94
CA GLY A 141 0.95 -11.82 -11.04
C GLY A 141 1.45 -12.47 -9.75
N VAL A 142 0.90 -12.09 -8.59
CA VAL A 142 1.32 -12.60 -7.26
C VAL A 142 2.85 -12.59 -7.13
N MET A 143 3.50 -13.71 -6.82
CA MET A 143 4.94 -13.83 -6.67
C MET A 143 5.68 -14.18 -7.98
N ASN A 144 4.99 -14.69 -8.98
CA ASN A 144 5.57 -15.14 -10.25
C ASN A 144 4.97 -14.37 -11.42
N SER A 145 5.72 -13.43 -11.97
CA SER A 145 5.37 -12.75 -13.21
C SER A 145 5.90 -13.56 -14.40
N HIS A 146 5.20 -14.58 -14.81
CA HIS A 146 5.69 -15.38 -15.93
C HIS A 146 5.38 -14.81 -17.31
N GLU A 147 4.66 -13.77 -17.50
CA GLU A 147 4.54 -13.03 -18.75
C GLU A 147 3.87 -11.68 -18.43
N GLU A 148 4.59 -10.59 -18.53
CA GLU A 148 4.08 -9.23 -18.24
C GLU A 148 2.80 -8.89 -19.02
N ASN A 149 2.61 -9.49 -20.19
CA ASN A 149 1.46 -9.25 -21.06
C ASN A 149 0.15 -9.89 -20.58
N GLU A 150 0.20 -10.83 -19.62
CA GLU A 150 -0.99 -11.52 -19.09
C GLU A 150 -1.41 -11.03 -17.70
N ILE A 151 -0.62 -10.15 -17.07
CA ILE A 151 -0.92 -9.64 -15.74
C ILE A 151 -2.07 -8.63 -15.81
N LYS A 152 -3.16 -8.95 -15.14
CA LYS A 152 -4.28 -8.01 -14.94
C LYS A 152 -3.91 -6.98 -13.88
N ARG A 153 -3.86 -5.72 -14.23
CA ARG A 153 -3.51 -4.57 -13.38
C ARG A 153 -4.70 -4.17 -12.48
N GLU A 154 -5.06 -5.05 -11.54
CA GLU A 154 -6.31 -4.96 -10.76
C GLU A 154 -6.39 -3.66 -9.95
N LEU A 155 -5.31 -3.27 -9.26
CA LEU A 155 -5.25 -2.00 -8.52
C LEU A 155 -5.43 -0.80 -9.45
N TYR A 156 -4.69 -0.76 -10.56
CA TYR A 156 -4.75 0.36 -11.50
C TYR A 156 -6.15 0.53 -12.08
N GLU A 157 -6.74 -0.54 -12.58
CA GLU A 157 -8.09 -0.50 -13.16
C GLU A 157 -9.15 -0.12 -12.12
N ALA A 158 -9.04 -0.64 -10.89
CA ALA A 158 -9.92 -0.27 -9.80
C ALA A 158 -9.80 1.23 -9.46
N MET A 159 -8.58 1.74 -9.32
CA MET A 159 -8.35 3.14 -8.96
C MET A 159 -8.74 4.09 -10.09
N LYS A 160 -8.55 3.70 -11.35
CA LYS A 160 -9.04 4.43 -12.51
C LYS A 160 -10.57 4.56 -12.46
N LEU A 161 -11.28 3.46 -12.27
CA LEU A 161 -12.74 3.45 -12.10
C LEU A 161 -13.18 4.36 -10.93
N ILE A 162 -12.50 4.26 -9.79
CA ILE A 162 -12.77 5.09 -8.61
C ILE A 162 -12.57 6.57 -8.92
N SER A 163 -11.52 6.93 -9.66
CA SER A 163 -11.24 8.32 -10.04
C SER A 163 -12.33 8.94 -10.92
N GLU A 164 -13.02 8.12 -11.70
CA GLU A 164 -14.07 8.52 -12.64
C GLU A 164 -15.46 8.50 -12.00
N THR A 165 -15.75 7.49 -11.16
CA THR A 165 -17.12 7.22 -10.65
C THR A 165 -17.26 7.43 -9.14
N ASN A 166 -16.17 7.58 -8.40
CA ASN A 166 -16.07 7.52 -6.93
C ASN A 166 -16.45 6.15 -6.31
N GLN A 167 -16.61 5.12 -7.11
CA GLN A 167 -16.96 3.76 -6.66
C GLN A 167 -15.97 2.74 -7.20
N GLY A 168 -15.65 1.74 -6.38
CA GLY A 168 -14.77 0.64 -6.75
C GLY A 168 -15.49 -0.48 -7.49
N PRO A 169 -14.73 -1.45 -8.05
CA PRO A 169 -15.31 -2.63 -8.70
C PRO A 169 -16.02 -3.52 -7.68
N ILE A 170 -17.10 -4.18 -8.11
CA ILE A 170 -17.88 -5.10 -7.27
C ILE A 170 -17.04 -6.32 -6.86
N LYS A 171 -16.28 -6.87 -7.82
CA LYS A 171 -15.40 -8.03 -7.58
C LYS A 171 -13.98 -7.55 -7.34
N GLN A 172 -13.41 -7.96 -6.22
CA GLN A 172 -12.05 -7.64 -5.82
C GLN A 172 -11.38 -8.91 -5.30
N ASN A 173 -10.09 -9.06 -5.57
CA ASN A 173 -9.30 -10.19 -5.11
C ASN A 173 -8.46 -9.77 -3.91
N ASN A 174 -8.54 -10.53 -2.82
CA ASN A 174 -7.81 -10.24 -1.60
C ASN A 174 -6.29 -10.24 -1.82
N SER A 175 -5.60 -9.36 -1.12
CA SER A 175 -4.14 -9.45 -0.97
C SER A 175 -3.76 -10.71 -0.23
N ILE A 176 -2.60 -11.25 -0.60
CA ILE A 176 -1.90 -12.30 0.13
C ILE A 176 -0.50 -11.81 0.46
N GLY A 177 -0.05 -12.04 1.69
CA GLY A 177 1.27 -11.60 2.12
C GLY A 177 1.68 -12.15 3.46
N CYS A 178 2.83 -11.69 3.95
CA CYS A 178 3.31 -12.00 5.30
C CYS A 178 2.50 -11.22 6.33
N SER A 179 2.15 -11.85 7.46
CA SER A 179 1.53 -11.13 8.59
C SER A 179 2.40 -9.96 9.05
N ILE A 180 1.77 -8.85 9.44
CA ILE A 180 2.45 -7.74 10.12
C ILE A 180 3.11 -8.28 11.40
N LYS A 181 4.32 -7.82 11.68
CA LYS A 181 5.09 -8.21 12.88
C LYS A 181 4.76 -7.22 14.00
N TRP A 182 3.84 -7.62 14.85
CA TRP A 182 3.40 -6.80 15.97
C TRP A 182 4.43 -6.81 17.10
N LYS A 183 4.66 -5.64 17.72
CA LYS A 183 5.38 -5.52 18.99
C LYS A 183 4.63 -6.28 20.08
N LYS A 184 5.38 -6.94 20.96
CA LYS A 184 4.83 -7.67 22.10
C LYS A 184 4.54 -6.73 23.27
#